data_8b70082a0ec7646c9bda9655d9e01067
#
_entry.id   8b70082a0ec7646c9bda9655d9e01067
#
_cell.length_a   1.000
_cell.length_b   1.000
_cell.length_c   1.000
_cell.angle_alpha   90.00
_cell.angle_beta   90.00
_cell.angle_gamma   90.00
#
_symmetry.space_group_name_H-M   'P 1'
#
loop_
_entity.id
_entity.type
_entity.pdbx_description
1 polymer ?
#
loop_
_entity_poly.entity_id
_entity_poly.type
_entity_poly.pdbx_seq_one_letter_code
_entity_poly.pdbx_strand_id
1 'polypeptide(L)'
;MHRRSWVDALGISRTLVACTVCIASGCTLGPDYVRPAVDVPASYRFAADANSEASLADVPAWWRGFGDPALDALVDEGLAANHDLRIATARVDEFAAVVAATHAQALPQLGYGANAGRQGGAGVAAGNYAALLSASWELDLWGRIRREDEASRASLLASEEARLGVALTLVSSVISGYVTLLDFDRSLEIAEATLEGRKRNVDVFRMRFEGGAVSEFEMMQVTAEYETAASAIPDLERAIAQQEHALSVLIGRNPGPIARGRTLEGLIAPPVPAGLPSDLVARRPDILQSEQLLVAANARVGVARALYFPTLSLTATGGTASRELDDLFSGPARSWSFAGQLLGPIFAGGAIDATNRQAEAQREQAVEAYRQSIQSAFRDVDDALVSIETRRVLIASLQRQVVALRRAVDLARERYDNGYADYLDVLDTERSLFSSELALSSARGDGYRALVDLYRALGGDWIPQIAPLPATAQIPRVVETAAVSPR
;
A
#
# COMPACT_ATOMS: atom_id res chain seq x y z
N MET A 1 11.56 1.14 -79.93
CA MET A 1 11.73 0.11 -78.89
C MET A 1 12.19 0.75 -77.58
N HIS A 2 11.34 1.43 -76.78
CA HIS A 2 11.66 1.87 -75.42
C HIS A 2 10.36 2.23 -74.69
N ARG A 3 9.57 1.21 -74.29
CA ARG A 3 8.35 1.40 -73.48
C ARG A 3 8.09 0.31 -72.42
N ARG A 4 9.10 -0.52 -72.06
CA ARG A 4 8.90 -1.63 -71.08
C ARG A 4 9.57 -1.46 -69.72
N SER A 5 10.39 -0.40 -69.51
CA SER A 5 11.19 -0.31 -68.25
C SER A 5 10.51 0.43 -67.09
N TRP A 6 9.39 1.13 -67.30
CA TRP A 6 8.73 1.91 -66.19
C TRP A 6 7.65 1.12 -65.42
N VAL A 7 7.09 0.08 -66.02
CA VAL A 7 6.04 -0.73 -65.35
C VAL A 7 6.64 -1.70 -64.34
N ASP A 8 7.83 -2.22 -64.60
CA ASP A 8 8.52 -3.15 -63.67
C ASP A 8 9.08 -2.45 -62.44
N ALA A 9 9.49 -1.19 -62.54
CA ALA A 9 9.94 -0.38 -61.40
C ALA A 9 8.81 -0.04 -60.40
N LEU A 10 7.58 0.17 -60.89
CA LEU A 10 6.40 0.41 -60.06
C LEU A 10 5.88 -0.87 -59.35
N GLY A 11 6.07 -2.03 -59.94
CA GLY A 11 5.75 -3.33 -59.35
C GLY A 11 6.66 -3.70 -58.19
N ILE A 12 7.96 -3.48 -58.35
CA ILE A 12 8.97 -3.73 -57.28
C ILE A 12 8.76 -2.79 -56.10
N SER A 13 8.42 -1.51 -56.36
CA SER A 13 8.13 -0.54 -55.30
C SER A 13 6.88 -0.90 -54.49
N ARG A 14 5.81 -1.38 -55.12
CA ARG A 14 4.58 -1.81 -54.44
C ARG A 14 4.79 -3.08 -53.61
N THR A 15 5.54 -4.05 -54.08
CA THR A 15 5.89 -5.26 -53.33
C THR A 15 6.82 -4.95 -52.18
N LEU A 16 7.77 -4.04 -52.31
CA LEU A 16 8.62 -3.57 -51.21
C LEU A 16 7.82 -2.82 -50.16
N VAL A 17 6.89 -1.95 -50.52
CA VAL A 17 6.00 -1.24 -49.58
C VAL A 17 5.04 -2.20 -48.90
N ALA A 18 4.48 -3.19 -49.62
CA ALA A 18 3.62 -4.22 -49.00
C ALA A 18 4.40 -5.14 -48.02
N CYS A 19 5.62 -5.54 -48.37
CA CYS A 19 6.51 -6.27 -47.46
C CYS A 19 6.92 -5.42 -46.24
N THR A 20 7.18 -4.12 -46.43
CA THR A 20 7.52 -3.21 -45.30
C THR A 20 6.33 -3.01 -44.35
N VAL A 21 5.10 -2.94 -44.85
CA VAL A 21 3.88 -2.86 -44.06
C VAL A 21 3.59 -4.17 -43.30
N CYS A 22 3.84 -5.34 -43.90
CA CYS A 22 3.71 -6.63 -43.24
C CYS A 22 4.80 -6.86 -42.17
N ILE A 23 5.99 -6.27 -42.30
CA ILE A 23 7.06 -6.30 -41.30
C ILE A 23 6.76 -5.35 -40.15
N ALA A 24 6.03 -4.24 -40.39
CA ALA A 24 5.63 -3.27 -39.37
C ALA A 24 4.52 -3.80 -38.41
N SER A 25 3.74 -4.82 -38.81
CA SER A 25 2.81 -5.56 -37.96
C SER A 25 3.48 -6.76 -37.29
N GLY A 26 4.67 -6.56 -36.69
CA GLY A 26 5.44 -7.61 -36.04
C GLY A 26 4.60 -8.42 -35.04
N CYS A 27 4.64 -9.76 -35.16
CA CYS A 27 3.96 -10.68 -34.25
C CYS A 27 4.46 -10.47 -32.81
N THR A 28 3.56 -10.18 -31.88
CA THR A 28 3.90 -10.15 -30.45
C THR A 28 3.77 -11.56 -29.89
N LEU A 29 4.87 -12.13 -29.41
CA LEU A 29 4.87 -13.47 -28.85
C LEU A 29 4.37 -13.45 -27.40
N GLY A 30 3.86 -14.62 -26.95
CA GLY A 30 3.33 -14.80 -25.60
C GLY A 30 1.82 -14.65 -25.50
N PRO A 31 1.25 -14.99 -24.34
CA PRO A 31 -0.18 -14.88 -24.11
C PRO A 31 -0.57 -13.43 -23.86
N ASP A 32 -1.70 -13.00 -24.40
CA ASP A 32 -2.33 -11.75 -23.99
C ASP A 32 -2.96 -11.92 -22.60
N TYR A 33 -2.98 -10.85 -21.82
CA TYR A 33 -3.57 -10.89 -20.50
C TYR A 33 -5.09 -11.08 -20.59
N VAL A 34 -5.58 -12.03 -19.81
CA VAL A 34 -7.01 -12.22 -19.58
C VAL A 34 -7.21 -12.28 -18.07
N ARG A 35 -8.10 -11.43 -17.54
CA ARG A 35 -8.41 -11.41 -16.11
C ARG A 35 -8.93 -12.78 -15.68
N PRO A 36 -8.33 -13.42 -14.66
CA PRO A 36 -8.82 -14.68 -14.14
C PRO A 36 -10.25 -14.54 -13.59
N ALA A 37 -11.11 -15.52 -13.86
CA ALA A 37 -12.41 -15.58 -13.20
C ALA A 37 -12.21 -15.84 -11.70
N VAL A 38 -12.94 -15.06 -10.88
CA VAL A 38 -12.92 -15.15 -9.42
C VAL A 38 -14.35 -15.37 -8.95
N ASP A 39 -14.53 -16.27 -7.99
CA ASP A 39 -15.81 -16.45 -7.31
C ASP A 39 -16.02 -15.29 -6.33
N VAL A 40 -17.08 -14.50 -6.57
CA VAL A 40 -17.46 -13.35 -5.75
C VAL A 40 -18.76 -13.68 -5.04
N PRO A 41 -18.81 -13.65 -3.69
CA PRO A 41 -20.04 -13.91 -2.95
C PRO A 41 -21.11 -12.86 -3.29
N ALA A 42 -22.37 -13.27 -3.29
CA ALA A 42 -23.50 -12.38 -3.61
C ALA A 42 -23.72 -11.30 -2.51
N SER A 43 -23.32 -11.59 -1.27
CA SER A 43 -23.44 -10.67 -0.12
C SER A 43 -22.39 -11.02 0.93
N TYR A 44 -22.05 -10.05 1.78
CA TYR A 44 -21.24 -10.29 2.97
C TYR A 44 -22.07 -11.07 4.02
N ARG A 45 -21.38 -11.95 4.75
CA ARG A 45 -22.02 -12.84 5.74
C ARG A 45 -22.72 -12.09 6.88
N PHE A 46 -22.17 -10.96 7.31
CA PHE A 46 -22.65 -10.17 8.45
C PHE A 46 -23.15 -8.78 8.02
N ALA A 47 -23.48 -8.60 6.74
CA ALA A 47 -24.18 -7.40 6.33
C ALA A 47 -25.54 -7.38 7.04
N ALA A 48 -25.68 -6.55 8.09
CA ALA A 48 -26.97 -6.19 8.64
C ALA A 48 -27.80 -5.58 7.51
N ASP A 49 -29.14 -5.74 7.55
CA ASP A 49 -30.07 -5.22 6.53
C ASP A 49 -29.59 -3.88 5.99
N ALA A 50 -28.87 -3.93 4.86
CA ALA A 50 -28.14 -2.81 4.29
C ALA A 50 -29.12 -1.88 3.56
N ASN A 51 -29.99 -1.23 4.33
CA ASN A 51 -30.85 -0.14 3.87
C ASN A 51 -30.12 1.24 3.91
N SER A 52 -28.79 1.24 4.03
CA SER A 52 -28.04 2.49 3.93
C SER A 52 -27.70 2.77 2.46
N GLU A 53 -28.41 3.71 1.86
CA GLU A 53 -28.14 4.26 0.53
C GLU A 53 -26.81 5.08 0.48
N ALA A 54 -26.03 5.13 1.56
CA ALA A 54 -24.76 5.84 1.61
C ALA A 54 -23.72 5.12 0.76
N SER A 55 -23.45 5.65 -0.43
CA SER A 55 -22.34 5.23 -1.27
C SER A 55 -21.02 5.71 -0.64
N LEU A 56 -19.99 4.85 -0.59
CA LEU A 56 -18.63 5.23 -0.18
C LEU A 56 -18.03 6.34 -1.07
N ALA A 57 -18.49 6.45 -2.33
CA ALA A 57 -18.04 7.47 -3.26
C ALA A 57 -18.41 8.90 -2.84
N ASP A 58 -19.45 9.05 -1.99
CA ASP A 58 -19.97 10.36 -1.59
C ASP A 58 -19.28 10.96 -0.36
N VAL A 59 -18.32 10.26 0.27
CA VAL A 59 -17.65 10.73 1.49
C VAL A 59 -16.11 10.69 1.34
N PRO A 60 -15.52 11.64 0.61
CA PRO A 60 -14.07 11.64 0.33
C PRO A 60 -13.18 11.74 1.58
N ALA A 61 -13.69 12.26 2.69
CA ALA A 61 -12.96 12.38 3.96
C ALA A 61 -13.81 11.81 5.09
N TRP A 62 -14.11 10.49 5.03
CA TRP A 62 -15.01 9.79 5.95
C TRP A 62 -14.66 9.97 7.44
N TRP A 63 -13.37 10.18 7.78
CA TRP A 63 -12.92 10.41 9.15
C TRP A 63 -13.44 11.70 9.76
N ARG A 64 -13.79 12.69 8.93
CA ARG A 64 -14.45 13.92 9.41
C ARG A 64 -15.81 13.66 10.04
N GLY A 65 -16.40 12.49 9.72
CA GLY A 65 -17.61 12.00 10.38
C GLY A 65 -17.45 11.76 11.88
N PHE A 66 -16.21 11.59 12.41
CA PHE A 66 -15.97 11.57 13.85
C PHE A 66 -16.21 12.91 14.52
N GLY A 67 -16.24 14.01 13.76
CA GLY A 67 -16.55 15.36 14.23
C GLY A 67 -15.49 15.95 15.16
N ASP A 68 -14.23 15.52 15.02
CA ASP A 68 -13.09 15.98 15.82
C ASP A 68 -12.07 16.74 14.96
N PRO A 69 -11.98 18.08 15.07
CA PRO A 69 -11.04 18.87 14.29
C PRO A 69 -9.55 18.55 14.56
N ALA A 70 -9.21 18.06 15.77
CA ALA A 70 -7.83 17.65 16.06
C ALA A 70 -7.46 16.39 15.30
N LEU A 71 -8.37 15.42 15.21
CA LEU A 71 -8.21 14.23 14.38
C LEU A 71 -8.04 14.60 12.90
N ASP A 72 -8.89 15.50 12.39
CA ASP A 72 -8.81 15.96 11.00
C ASP A 72 -7.43 16.56 10.70
N ALA A 73 -6.93 17.43 11.58
CA ALA A 73 -5.61 18.04 11.43
C ALA A 73 -4.46 17.02 11.47
N LEU A 74 -4.56 15.99 12.32
CA LEU A 74 -3.56 14.91 12.39
C LEU A 74 -3.53 14.08 11.10
N VAL A 75 -4.68 13.76 10.52
CA VAL A 75 -4.76 13.04 9.24
C VAL A 75 -4.17 13.88 8.11
N ASP A 76 -4.53 15.16 8.04
CA ASP A 76 -4.02 16.08 7.02
C ASP A 76 -2.49 16.26 7.14
N GLU A 77 -1.96 16.38 8.37
CA GLU A 77 -0.52 16.45 8.63
C GLU A 77 0.18 15.14 8.21
N GLY A 78 -0.39 13.98 8.57
CA GLY A 78 0.13 12.67 8.19
C GLY A 78 0.22 12.51 6.67
N LEU A 79 -0.83 12.84 5.94
CA LEU A 79 -0.86 12.77 4.48
C LEU A 79 0.18 13.70 3.83
N ALA A 80 0.48 14.84 4.44
CA ALA A 80 1.46 15.79 3.92
C ALA A 80 2.91 15.41 4.27
N ALA A 81 3.16 14.83 5.44
CA ALA A 81 4.50 14.73 6.01
C ALA A 81 5.01 13.29 6.24
N ASN A 82 4.14 12.27 6.23
CA ASN A 82 4.54 10.89 6.50
C ASN A 82 5.64 10.39 5.55
N HIS A 83 6.69 9.79 6.11
CA HIS A 83 7.84 9.32 5.37
C HIS A 83 7.54 8.09 4.50
N ASP A 84 6.70 7.15 4.96
CA ASP A 84 6.36 5.95 4.18
C ASP A 84 5.59 6.32 2.92
N LEU A 85 4.69 7.32 3.00
CA LEU A 85 3.97 7.82 1.83
C LEU A 85 4.92 8.54 0.84
N ARG A 86 5.91 9.28 1.35
CA ARG A 86 6.95 9.89 0.52
C ARG A 86 7.85 8.84 -0.14
N ILE A 87 8.23 7.79 0.58
CA ILE A 87 8.97 6.64 0.03
C ILE A 87 8.16 5.95 -1.07
N ALA A 88 6.87 5.70 -0.83
CA ALA A 88 5.98 5.11 -1.83
C ALA A 88 5.84 6.00 -3.07
N THR A 89 5.80 7.34 -2.90
CA THR A 89 5.78 8.29 -4.01
C THR A 89 7.09 8.26 -4.81
N ALA A 90 8.24 8.27 -4.15
CA ALA A 90 9.54 8.16 -4.81
C ALA A 90 9.70 6.82 -5.58
N ARG A 91 9.07 5.75 -5.08
CA ARG A 91 9.02 4.46 -5.79
C ARG A 91 8.20 4.52 -7.07
N VAL A 92 7.11 5.30 -7.11
CA VAL A 92 6.36 5.55 -8.35
C VAL A 92 7.26 6.28 -9.36
N ASP A 93 8.01 7.31 -8.94
CA ASP A 93 8.96 8.01 -9.81
C ASP A 93 10.08 7.08 -10.32
N GLU A 94 10.57 6.16 -9.48
CA GLU A 94 11.53 5.12 -9.88
C GLU A 94 10.96 4.24 -11.01
N PHE A 95 9.75 3.70 -10.85
CA PHE A 95 9.13 2.86 -11.88
C PHE A 95 8.79 3.64 -13.14
N ALA A 96 8.43 4.92 -13.05
CA ALA A 96 8.27 5.79 -14.20
C ALA A 96 9.58 5.94 -15.00
N ALA A 97 10.70 6.08 -14.31
CA ALA A 97 12.03 6.10 -14.94
C ALA A 97 12.39 4.75 -15.58
N VAL A 98 12.03 3.62 -14.93
CA VAL A 98 12.20 2.27 -15.52
C VAL A 98 11.40 2.13 -16.82
N VAL A 99 10.14 2.59 -16.85
CA VAL A 99 9.33 2.60 -18.10
C VAL A 99 10.03 3.41 -19.19
N ALA A 100 10.53 4.60 -18.88
CA ALA A 100 11.23 5.44 -19.84
C ALA A 100 12.52 4.76 -20.37
N ALA A 101 13.29 4.13 -19.50
CA ALA A 101 14.50 3.39 -19.85
C ALA A 101 14.21 2.14 -20.71
N THR A 102 13.13 1.42 -20.40
CA THR A 102 12.68 0.25 -21.17
C THR A 102 12.19 0.69 -22.55
N HIS A 103 11.37 1.72 -22.61
CA HIS A 103 10.88 2.28 -23.87
C HIS A 103 12.02 2.77 -24.78
N ALA A 104 13.08 3.35 -24.18
CA ALA A 104 14.25 3.79 -24.94
C ALA A 104 14.97 2.65 -25.67
N GLN A 105 14.83 1.40 -25.25
CA GLN A 105 15.41 0.24 -25.96
C GLN A 105 14.77 0.01 -27.34
N ALA A 106 13.55 0.48 -27.55
CA ALA A 106 12.88 0.43 -28.86
C ALA A 106 13.44 1.45 -29.87
N LEU A 107 14.23 2.42 -29.40
CA LEU A 107 14.77 3.50 -30.21
C LEU A 107 16.24 3.24 -30.61
N PRO A 108 16.71 3.79 -31.78
CA PRO A 108 18.11 3.74 -32.12
C PRO A 108 19.00 4.39 -31.02
N GLN A 109 20.07 3.69 -30.63
CA GLN A 109 21.05 4.21 -29.69
C GLN A 109 22.23 4.82 -30.48
N LEU A 110 22.60 6.06 -30.13
CA LEU A 110 23.74 6.76 -30.69
C LEU A 110 24.86 6.85 -29.67
N GLY A 111 26.05 6.51 -30.13
CA GLY A 111 27.24 6.57 -29.29
C GLY A 111 28.43 7.18 -30.05
N TYR A 112 29.46 7.53 -29.35
CA TYR A 112 30.75 7.91 -29.92
C TYR A 112 31.87 7.11 -29.24
N GLY A 113 32.92 6.87 -30.01
CA GLY A 113 34.11 6.20 -29.53
C GLY A 113 35.37 6.78 -30.19
N ALA A 114 36.42 6.90 -29.40
CA ALA A 114 37.73 7.21 -29.93
C ALA A 114 38.72 6.20 -29.37
N ASN A 115 39.58 5.69 -30.20
CA ASN A 115 40.66 4.82 -29.80
C ASN A 115 41.99 5.30 -30.40
N ALA A 116 43.04 5.21 -29.61
CA ALA A 116 44.40 5.45 -30.03
C ALA A 116 45.28 4.32 -29.46
N GLY A 117 45.90 3.58 -30.35
CA GLY A 117 46.74 2.45 -29.99
C GLY A 117 47.81 2.16 -30.99
N ARG A 118 48.88 1.49 -30.62
CA ARG A 118 49.90 0.98 -31.48
C ARG A 118 50.23 -0.46 -31.08
N GLN A 119 50.15 -1.34 -32.05
CA GLN A 119 50.47 -2.75 -31.83
C GLN A 119 51.69 -3.11 -32.64
N GLY A 120 52.58 -3.89 -32.04
CA GLY A 120 53.78 -4.37 -32.68
C GLY A 120 53.95 -5.87 -32.47
N GLY A 121 54.32 -6.61 -33.51
CA GLY A 121 54.66 -8.02 -33.49
C GLY A 121 55.39 -8.45 -34.75
N ALA A 122 56.33 -9.39 -34.63
CA ALA A 122 57.13 -9.94 -35.75
C ALA A 122 57.83 -8.85 -36.63
N GLY A 123 58.31 -7.75 -36.01
CA GLY A 123 59.06 -6.70 -36.70
C GLY A 123 58.20 -5.61 -37.39
N VAL A 124 56.86 -5.68 -37.31
CA VAL A 124 55.97 -4.66 -37.89
C VAL A 124 55.18 -4.02 -36.74
N ALA A 125 55.23 -2.69 -36.63
CA ALA A 125 54.38 -1.91 -35.73
C ALA A 125 53.33 -1.15 -36.58
N ALA A 126 52.07 -1.28 -36.22
CA ALA A 126 50.94 -0.56 -36.84
C ALA A 126 50.17 0.25 -35.80
N GLY A 127 49.88 1.48 -36.08
CA GLY A 127 48.95 2.29 -35.31
C GLY A 127 47.48 1.92 -35.64
N ASN A 128 46.64 2.15 -34.67
CA ASN A 128 45.17 2.07 -34.83
C ASN A 128 44.54 3.26 -34.11
N TYR A 129 44.21 4.25 -34.87
CA TYR A 129 43.60 5.50 -34.43
C TYR A 129 42.22 5.61 -35.08
N ALA A 130 41.17 5.85 -34.28
CA ALA A 130 39.84 6.06 -34.81
C ALA A 130 39.04 7.03 -33.94
N ALA A 131 38.17 7.80 -34.58
CA ALA A 131 37.16 8.62 -33.97
C ALA A 131 35.87 8.39 -34.74
N LEU A 132 34.93 7.66 -34.11
CA LEU A 132 33.72 7.15 -34.79
C LEU A 132 32.46 7.54 -34.01
N LEU A 133 31.42 7.88 -34.73
CA LEU A 133 30.03 7.84 -34.28
C LEU A 133 29.46 6.46 -34.60
N SER A 134 28.72 5.88 -33.68
CA SER A 134 28.04 4.61 -33.87
C SER A 134 26.54 4.75 -33.62
N ALA A 135 25.75 4.06 -34.40
CA ALA A 135 24.34 3.86 -34.17
C ALA A 135 24.05 2.36 -34.09
N SER A 136 23.25 1.96 -33.14
CA SER A 136 22.76 0.58 -33.01
C SER A 136 21.26 0.58 -32.75
N TRP A 137 20.53 -0.33 -33.38
CA TRP A 137 19.09 -0.48 -33.20
C TRP A 137 18.67 -1.94 -33.33
N GLU A 138 17.98 -2.44 -32.29
CA GLU A 138 17.35 -3.74 -32.34
C GLU A 138 15.93 -3.59 -32.91
N LEU A 139 15.62 -4.30 -33.98
CA LEU A 139 14.28 -4.34 -34.56
C LEU A 139 13.45 -5.36 -33.81
N ASP A 140 12.44 -4.93 -33.09
CA ASP A 140 11.58 -5.77 -32.25
C ASP A 140 10.55 -6.56 -33.08
N LEU A 141 11.03 -7.52 -33.89
CA LEU A 141 10.18 -8.33 -34.77
C LEU A 141 9.25 -9.28 -33.98
N TRP A 142 9.73 -9.77 -32.84
CA TRP A 142 9.06 -10.79 -32.04
C TRP A 142 8.34 -10.22 -30.81
N GLY A 143 8.40 -8.92 -30.62
CA GLY A 143 7.74 -8.21 -29.52
C GLY A 143 8.43 -8.36 -28.16
N ARG A 144 9.71 -8.71 -28.11
CA ARG A 144 10.48 -8.81 -26.86
C ARG A 144 10.49 -7.47 -26.11
N ILE A 145 10.84 -6.40 -26.81
CA ILE A 145 10.91 -5.04 -26.21
C ILE A 145 9.51 -4.53 -25.89
N ARG A 146 8.53 -4.76 -26.76
CA ARG A 146 7.12 -4.40 -26.51
C ARG A 146 6.55 -5.09 -25.29
N ARG A 147 6.82 -6.40 -25.09
CA ARG A 147 6.39 -7.15 -23.90
C ARG A 147 7.11 -6.68 -22.64
N GLU A 148 8.38 -6.29 -22.72
CA GLU A 148 9.11 -5.70 -21.60
C GLU A 148 8.57 -4.31 -21.23
N ASP A 149 8.21 -3.48 -22.24
CA ASP A 149 7.54 -2.19 -22.03
C ASP A 149 6.15 -2.37 -21.38
N GLU A 150 5.37 -3.36 -21.84
CA GLU A 150 4.09 -3.77 -21.22
C GLU A 150 4.29 -4.18 -19.76
N ALA A 151 5.29 -5.01 -19.45
CA ALA A 151 5.61 -5.45 -18.09
C ALA A 151 6.05 -4.28 -17.20
N SER A 152 6.86 -3.37 -17.73
CA SER A 152 7.32 -2.20 -16.98
C SER A 152 6.19 -1.22 -16.68
N ARG A 153 5.28 -0.97 -17.63
CA ARG A 153 4.07 -0.15 -17.43
C ARG A 153 3.13 -0.76 -16.40
N ALA A 154 2.90 -2.06 -16.45
CA ALA A 154 2.09 -2.76 -15.45
C ALA A 154 2.74 -2.68 -14.06
N SER A 155 4.08 -2.77 -13.97
CA SER A 155 4.82 -2.60 -12.72
C SER A 155 4.71 -1.17 -12.17
N LEU A 156 4.68 -0.15 -13.04
CA LEU A 156 4.41 1.24 -12.65
C LEU A 156 3.00 1.37 -12.06
N LEU A 157 1.98 0.87 -12.76
CA LEU A 157 0.60 0.89 -12.26
C LEU A 157 0.47 0.16 -10.92
N ALA A 158 1.15 -0.97 -10.76
CA ALA A 158 1.21 -1.69 -9.48
C ALA A 158 1.83 -0.82 -8.36
N SER A 159 2.84 -0.01 -8.66
CA SER A 159 3.45 0.90 -7.69
C SER A 159 2.55 2.09 -7.32
N GLU A 160 1.75 2.58 -8.27
CA GLU A 160 0.72 3.59 -8.01
C GLU A 160 -0.34 3.08 -7.03
N GLU A 161 -0.85 1.87 -7.27
CA GLU A 161 -1.82 1.22 -6.38
C GLU A 161 -1.21 0.92 -4.99
N ALA A 162 0.05 0.48 -4.94
CA ALA A 162 0.77 0.29 -3.68
C ALA A 162 0.85 1.59 -2.86
N ARG A 163 1.11 2.73 -3.50
CA ARG A 163 1.12 4.05 -2.86
C ARG A 163 -0.25 4.42 -2.29
N LEU A 164 -1.33 4.14 -3.03
CA LEU A 164 -2.70 4.34 -2.52
C LEU A 164 -2.98 3.44 -1.30
N GLY A 165 -2.50 2.20 -1.31
CA GLY A 165 -2.56 1.28 -0.17
C GLY A 165 -1.81 1.81 1.07
N VAL A 166 -0.65 2.45 0.87
CA VAL A 166 0.10 3.12 1.95
C VAL A 166 -0.72 4.30 2.52
N ALA A 167 -1.32 5.12 1.68
CA ALA A 167 -2.17 6.24 2.11
C ALA A 167 -3.39 5.75 2.91
N LEU A 168 -4.06 4.69 2.45
CA LEU A 168 -5.18 4.06 3.16
C LEU A 168 -4.76 3.55 4.55
N THR A 169 -3.64 2.87 4.62
CA THR A 169 -3.08 2.34 5.87
C THR A 169 -2.68 3.47 6.81
N LEU A 170 -2.06 4.53 6.31
CA LEU A 170 -1.67 5.70 7.09
C LEU A 170 -2.88 6.35 7.77
N VAL A 171 -3.92 6.70 6.99
CA VAL A 171 -5.15 7.31 7.52
C VAL A 171 -5.77 6.43 8.60
N SER A 172 -5.93 5.13 8.33
CA SER A 172 -6.50 4.18 9.29
C SER A 172 -5.65 4.06 10.56
N SER A 173 -4.31 4.08 10.43
CA SER A 173 -3.39 3.99 11.57
C SER A 173 -3.41 5.25 12.43
N VAL A 174 -3.48 6.44 11.81
CA VAL A 174 -3.59 7.72 12.54
C VAL A 174 -4.89 7.74 13.34
N ILE A 175 -6.02 7.39 12.73
CA ILE A 175 -7.32 7.40 13.40
C ILE A 175 -7.35 6.38 14.55
N SER A 176 -6.93 5.14 14.29
CA SER A 176 -6.90 4.08 15.31
C SER A 176 -5.97 4.43 16.45
N GLY A 177 -4.80 5.02 16.15
CA GLY A 177 -3.86 5.49 17.16
C GLY A 177 -4.42 6.64 18.00
N TYR A 178 -5.13 7.57 17.38
CA TYR A 178 -5.79 8.68 18.09
C TYR A 178 -6.93 8.19 19.00
N VAL A 179 -7.77 7.25 18.51
CA VAL A 179 -8.80 6.60 19.33
C VAL A 179 -8.18 5.87 20.52
N THR A 180 -7.06 5.18 20.33
CA THR A 180 -6.32 4.52 21.42
C THR A 180 -5.80 5.53 22.43
N LEU A 181 -5.33 6.69 21.98
CA LEU A 181 -4.89 7.77 22.85
C LEU A 181 -6.04 8.31 23.72
N LEU A 182 -7.22 8.54 23.13
CA LEU A 182 -8.41 8.97 23.87
C LEU A 182 -8.92 7.90 24.86
N ASP A 183 -8.77 6.61 24.53
CA ASP A 183 -9.08 5.50 25.45
C ASP A 183 -8.14 5.50 26.67
N PHE A 184 -6.84 5.73 26.47
CA PHE A 184 -5.88 5.86 27.55
C PHE A 184 -6.15 7.10 28.42
N ASP A 185 -6.45 8.25 27.81
CA ASP A 185 -6.83 9.47 28.54
C ASP A 185 -8.07 9.21 29.42
N ARG A 186 -9.09 8.53 28.86
CA ARG A 186 -10.29 8.15 29.62
C ARG A 186 -9.99 7.18 30.74
N SER A 187 -9.13 6.20 30.50
CA SER A 187 -8.71 5.24 31.51
C SER A 187 -7.94 5.92 32.66
N LEU A 188 -7.11 6.91 32.33
CA LEU A 188 -6.40 7.74 33.32
C LEU A 188 -7.39 8.54 34.18
N GLU A 189 -8.37 9.21 33.58
CA GLU A 189 -9.43 9.93 34.31
C GLU A 189 -10.18 9.00 35.29
N ILE A 190 -10.51 7.76 34.87
CA ILE A 190 -11.16 6.77 35.72
C ILE A 190 -10.24 6.36 36.88
N ALA A 191 -8.95 6.14 36.62
CA ALA A 191 -7.98 5.75 37.64
C ALA A 191 -7.75 6.87 38.67
N GLU A 192 -7.60 8.11 38.23
CA GLU A 192 -7.45 9.29 39.10
C GLU A 192 -8.69 9.53 39.97
N ALA A 193 -9.90 9.46 39.39
CA ALA A 193 -11.14 9.58 40.12
C ALA A 193 -11.30 8.47 41.19
N THR A 194 -10.89 7.23 40.84
CA THR A 194 -10.89 6.09 41.76
C THR A 194 -9.86 6.27 42.87
N LEU A 195 -8.65 6.72 42.56
CA LEU A 195 -7.59 6.98 43.53
C LEU A 195 -8.04 8.03 44.55
N GLU A 196 -8.63 9.13 44.11
CA GLU A 196 -9.13 10.18 44.99
C GLU A 196 -10.27 9.69 45.88
N GLY A 197 -11.15 8.82 45.36
CA GLY A 197 -12.18 8.13 46.17
C GLY A 197 -11.57 7.24 47.24
N ARG A 198 -10.62 6.39 46.86
CA ARG A 198 -9.94 5.46 47.79
C ARG A 198 -9.07 6.19 48.81
N LYS A 199 -8.45 7.33 48.45
CA LYS A 199 -7.72 8.17 49.38
C LYS A 199 -8.61 8.65 50.53
N ARG A 200 -9.80 9.15 50.23
CA ARG A 200 -10.77 9.55 51.24
C ARG A 200 -11.15 8.37 52.18
N ASN A 201 -11.30 7.19 51.62
CA ASN A 201 -11.56 5.99 52.41
C ASN A 201 -10.38 5.66 53.38
N VAL A 202 -9.13 5.72 52.89
CA VAL A 202 -7.92 5.54 53.71
C VAL A 202 -7.89 6.54 54.88
N ASP A 203 -8.19 7.82 54.64
CA ASP A 203 -8.17 8.84 55.67
C ASP A 203 -9.24 8.62 56.73
N VAL A 204 -10.46 8.19 56.35
CA VAL A 204 -11.52 7.82 57.28
C VAL A 204 -11.15 6.58 58.11
N PHE A 205 -10.60 5.55 57.44
CA PHE A 205 -10.21 4.31 58.15
C PHE A 205 -9.03 4.53 59.08
N ARG A 206 -8.11 5.43 58.75
CA ARG A 206 -7.00 5.79 59.62
C ARG A 206 -7.53 6.42 60.91
N MET A 207 -8.46 7.37 60.84
CA MET A 207 -9.09 7.95 62.05
C MET A 207 -9.84 6.94 62.88
N ARG A 208 -10.56 5.99 62.24
CA ARG A 208 -11.28 4.91 62.96
C ARG A 208 -10.33 3.91 63.61
N PHE A 209 -9.21 3.60 62.99
CA PHE A 209 -8.18 2.73 63.53
C PHE A 209 -7.48 3.35 64.74
N GLU A 210 -7.09 4.63 64.65
CA GLU A 210 -6.51 5.39 65.78
C GLU A 210 -7.49 5.49 66.95
N GLY A 211 -8.81 5.55 66.69
CA GLY A 211 -9.86 5.49 67.68
C GLY A 211 -10.23 4.09 68.16
N GLY A 212 -9.59 3.03 67.68
CA GLY A 212 -9.85 1.64 68.04
C GLY A 212 -11.18 1.07 67.51
N ALA A 213 -11.79 1.70 66.50
CA ALA A 213 -13.10 1.32 65.94
C ALA A 213 -13.01 0.32 64.77
N VAL A 214 -11.83 0.16 64.14
CA VAL A 214 -11.57 -0.81 63.08
C VAL A 214 -10.27 -1.57 63.34
N SER A 215 -10.14 -2.77 62.76
CA SER A 215 -8.96 -3.61 62.88
C SER A 215 -7.82 -3.15 61.97
N GLU A 216 -6.58 -3.53 62.33
CA GLU A 216 -5.42 -3.35 61.42
C GLU A 216 -5.63 -4.05 60.07
N PHE A 217 -6.31 -5.21 60.05
CA PHE A 217 -6.63 -5.95 58.85
C PHE A 217 -7.48 -5.10 57.88
N GLU A 218 -8.56 -4.48 58.38
CA GLU A 218 -9.41 -3.60 57.55
C GLU A 218 -8.63 -2.39 57.03
N MET A 219 -7.77 -1.78 57.88
CA MET A 219 -6.92 -0.68 57.48
C MET A 219 -5.95 -1.07 56.36
N MET A 220 -5.35 -2.25 56.44
CA MET A 220 -4.44 -2.76 55.40
C MET A 220 -5.18 -3.09 54.09
N GLN A 221 -6.39 -3.60 54.15
CA GLN A 221 -7.23 -3.84 52.96
C GLN A 221 -7.52 -2.53 52.22
N VAL A 222 -7.95 -1.49 52.90
CA VAL A 222 -8.23 -0.18 52.32
C VAL A 222 -6.97 0.43 51.73
N THR A 223 -5.83 0.31 52.43
CA THR A 223 -4.53 0.77 51.94
C THR A 223 -4.11 0.02 50.66
N ALA A 224 -4.28 -1.30 50.61
CA ALA A 224 -3.96 -2.11 49.45
C ALA A 224 -4.80 -1.70 48.20
N GLU A 225 -6.07 -1.38 48.41
CA GLU A 225 -6.92 -0.90 47.32
C GLU A 225 -6.52 0.52 46.81
N TYR A 226 -6.09 1.39 47.73
CA TYR A 226 -5.53 2.68 47.35
C TYR A 226 -4.27 2.52 46.49
N GLU A 227 -3.33 1.68 46.93
CA GLU A 227 -2.09 1.43 46.17
C GLU A 227 -2.35 0.73 44.82
N THR A 228 -3.41 -0.08 44.72
CA THR A 228 -3.83 -0.69 43.45
C THR A 228 -4.26 0.37 42.45
N ALA A 229 -5.02 1.40 42.84
CA ALA A 229 -5.37 2.49 41.95
C ALA A 229 -4.17 3.39 41.66
N ALA A 230 -3.33 3.67 42.66
CA ALA A 230 -2.13 4.46 42.51
C ALA A 230 -1.15 3.86 41.51
N SER A 231 -0.97 2.53 41.54
CA SER A 231 -0.06 1.83 40.61
C SER A 231 -0.53 1.82 39.12
N ALA A 232 -1.82 2.00 38.86
CA ALA A 232 -2.35 2.05 37.50
C ALA A 232 -2.01 3.35 36.81
N ILE A 233 -1.86 4.47 37.51
CA ILE A 233 -1.63 5.80 36.94
C ILE A 233 -0.30 5.89 36.18
N PRO A 234 0.87 5.53 36.75
CA PRO A 234 2.14 5.61 36.02
C PRO A 234 2.18 4.74 34.74
N ASP A 235 1.49 3.60 34.75
CA ASP A 235 1.39 2.75 33.59
C ASP A 235 0.55 3.40 32.47
N LEU A 236 -0.55 4.07 32.82
CA LEU A 236 -1.38 4.82 31.86
C LEU A 236 -0.66 6.05 31.34
N GLU A 237 0.03 6.83 32.19
CA GLU A 237 0.84 7.97 31.78
C GLU A 237 1.94 7.54 30.78
N ARG A 238 2.61 6.43 31.07
CA ARG A 238 3.59 5.83 30.15
C ARG A 238 2.95 5.42 28.83
N ALA A 239 1.77 4.76 28.86
CA ALA A 239 1.06 4.34 27.65
C ALA A 239 0.62 5.53 26.79
N ILE A 240 0.14 6.61 27.43
CA ILE A 240 -0.20 7.88 26.77
C ILE A 240 1.03 8.47 26.07
N ALA A 241 2.14 8.62 26.79
CA ALA A 241 3.37 9.17 26.24
C ALA A 241 3.88 8.32 25.05
N GLN A 242 3.88 7.01 25.16
CA GLN A 242 4.29 6.11 24.09
C GLN A 242 3.37 6.21 22.86
N GLN A 243 2.06 6.33 23.08
CA GLN A 243 1.08 6.50 22.00
C GLN A 243 1.23 7.85 21.28
N GLU A 244 1.52 8.92 22.03
CA GLU A 244 1.85 10.24 21.46
C GLU A 244 3.12 10.19 20.61
N HIS A 245 4.15 9.50 21.09
CA HIS A 245 5.38 9.29 20.32
C HIS A 245 5.12 8.51 19.04
N ALA A 246 4.34 7.44 19.09
CA ALA A 246 3.98 6.64 17.91
C ALA A 246 3.19 7.47 16.88
N LEU A 247 2.20 8.24 17.33
CA LEU A 247 1.44 9.14 16.46
C LEU A 247 2.34 10.23 15.86
N SER A 248 3.25 10.82 16.65
CA SER A 248 4.18 11.83 16.15
C SER A 248 5.03 11.31 14.99
N VAL A 249 5.60 10.11 15.12
CA VAL A 249 6.36 9.46 14.04
C VAL A 249 5.48 9.18 12.84
N LEU A 250 4.25 8.71 13.07
CA LEU A 250 3.30 8.39 12.01
C LEU A 250 2.91 9.63 11.17
N ILE A 251 2.79 10.79 11.80
CA ILE A 251 2.51 12.06 11.10
C ILE A 251 3.79 12.79 10.62
N GLY A 252 4.97 12.14 10.72
CA GLY A 252 6.21 12.61 10.12
C GLY A 252 6.97 13.66 10.93
N ARG A 253 6.75 13.74 12.26
CA ARG A 253 7.49 14.64 13.15
C ARG A 253 8.19 13.92 14.30
N ASN A 254 9.09 14.63 14.98
CA ASN A 254 9.73 14.11 16.18
C ASN A 254 8.72 13.88 17.32
N PRO A 255 8.97 12.89 18.22
CA PRO A 255 8.13 12.63 19.38
C PRO A 255 7.78 13.88 20.18
N GLY A 256 6.50 14.05 20.47
CA GLY A 256 5.97 15.20 21.20
C GLY A 256 4.48 15.03 21.53
N PRO A 257 3.89 15.97 22.25
CA PRO A 257 2.48 15.89 22.63
C PRO A 257 1.55 15.97 21.42
N ILE A 258 0.44 15.25 21.49
CA ILE A 258 -0.64 15.26 20.52
C ILE A 258 -1.83 16.04 21.08
N ALA A 259 -2.38 16.97 20.30
CA ALA A 259 -3.57 17.71 20.69
C ALA A 259 -4.81 16.80 20.72
N ARG A 260 -5.70 17.01 21.71
CA ARG A 260 -7.00 16.34 21.83
C ARG A 260 -8.09 17.37 21.47
N GLY A 261 -9.05 16.94 20.67
CA GLY A 261 -10.21 17.76 20.32
C GLY A 261 -11.44 17.37 21.14
N ARG A 262 -11.81 16.11 21.08
CA ARG A 262 -12.94 15.53 21.82
C ARG A 262 -12.49 14.44 22.77
N THR A 263 -13.34 14.12 23.75
CA THR A 263 -13.20 12.91 24.56
C THR A 263 -13.65 11.69 23.77
N LEU A 264 -13.30 10.48 24.24
CA LEU A 264 -13.72 9.23 23.62
C LEU A 264 -15.25 9.14 23.48
N GLU A 265 -16.00 9.57 24.49
CA GLU A 265 -17.46 9.61 24.48
C GLU A 265 -18.04 10.71 23.58
N GLY A 266 -17.27 11.73 23.28
CA GLY A 266 -17.67 12.86 22.44
C GLY A 266 -17.51 12.60 20.93
N LEU A 267 -16.82 11.53 20.53
CA LEU A 267 -16.69 11.15 19.14
C LEU A 267 -18.03 10.70 18.56
N ILE A 268 -18.26 11.05 17.30
CA ILE A 268 -19.44 10.63 16.53
C ILE A 268 -19.04 9.41 15.69
N ALA A 269 -19.81 8.32 15.75
CA ALA A 269 -19.56 7.18 14.90
C ALA A 269 -19.98 7.50 13.45
N PRO A 270 -19.08 7.44 12.45
CA PRO A 270 -19.48 7.57 11.07
C PRO A 270 -20.43 6.44 10.66
N PRO A 271 -21.30 6.67 9.66
CA PRO A 271 -22.26 5.66 9.22
C PRO A 271 -21.55 4.43 8.64
N VAL A 272 -22.09 3.25 8.89
CA VAL A 272 -21.59 2.01 8.26
C VAL A 272 -22.03 2.01 6.79
N PRO A 273 -21.10 2.08 5.83
CA PRO A 273 -21.46 2.11 4.42
C PRO A 273 -21.92 0.73 3.96
N ALA A 274 -22.99 0.70 3.17
CA ALA A 274 -23.40 -0.48 2.45
C ALA A 274 -22.58 -0.62 1.17
N GLY A 275 -21.85 -1.72 1.00
CA GLY A 275 -21.08 -2.01 -0.21
C GLY A 275 -21.48 -3.37 -0.78
N LEU A 276 -21.37 -3.54 -2.10
CA LEU A 276 -21.50 -4.85 -2.73
C LEU A 276 -20.14 -5.54 -2.79
N PRO A 277 -20.06 -6.87 -2.57
CA PRO A 277 -18.80 -7.60 -2.70
C PRO A 277 -18.11 -7.42 -4.06
N SER A 278 -18.90 -7.29 -5.16
CA SER A 278 -18.38 -7.05 -6.50
C SER A 278 -17.60 -5.74 -6.65
N ASP A 279 -18.00 -4.68 -5.94
CA ASP A 279 -17.35 -3.37 -6.00
C ASP A 279 -15.97 -3.38 -5.36
N LEU A 280 -15.78 -4.25 -4.35
CA LEU A 280 -14.52 -4.40 -3.63
C LEU A 280 -13.36 -4.75 -4.57
N VAL A 281 -13.59 -5.69 -5.49
CA VAL A 281 -12.59 -6.17 -6.45
C VAL A 281 -12.11 -5.06 -7.39
N ALA A 282 -12.96 -4.04 -7.62
CA ALA A 282 -12.63 -2.93 -8.50
C ALA A 282 -12.01 -1.71 -7.78
N ARG A 283 -12.04 -1.67 -6.43
CA ARG A 283 -11.72 -0.45 -5.67
C ARG A 283 -10.55 -0.59 -4.71
N ARG A 284 -10.23 -1.80 -4.25
CA ARG A 284 -9.15 -2.00 -3.28
C ARG A 284 -7.77 -1.89 -3.95
N PRO A 285 -6.89 -1.00 -3.45
CA PRO A 285 -5.56 -0.82 -4.02
C PRO A 285 -4.69 -2.09 -4.01
N ASP A 286 -4.79 -2.93 -2.99
CA ASP A 286 -4.02 -4.18 -2.88
C ASP A 286 -4.45 -5.23 -3.93
N ILE A 287 -5.75 -5.29 -4.26
CA ILE A 287 -6.26 -6.15 -5.33
C ILE A 287 -5.79 -5.63 -6.68
N LEU A 288 -5.94 -4.32 -6.93
CA LEU A 288 -5.49 -3.68 -8.17
C LEU A 288 -3.98 -3.79 -8.36
N GLN A 289 -3.20 -3.62 -7.30
CA GLN A 289 -1.75 -3.86 -7.31
C GLN A 289 -1.42 -5.29 -7.72
N SER A 290 -2.05 -6.29 -7.11
CA SER A 290 -1.78 -7.70 -7.41
C SER A 290 -2.20 -8.08 -8.84
N GLU A 291 -3.27 -7.48 -9.36
CA GLU A 291 -3.67 -7.62 -10.76
C GLU A 291 -2.61 -7.06 -11.71
N GLN A 292 -2.10 -5.85 -11.46
CA GLN A 292 -1.06 -5.26 -12.30
C GLN A 292 0.26 -6.04 -12.25
N LEU A 293 0.61 -6.63 -11.11
CA LEU A 293 1.76 -7.54 -11.01
C LEU A 293 1.54 -8.83 -11.83
N LEU A 294 0.31 -9.33 -11.90
CA LEU A 294 -0.04 -10.46 -12.76
C LEU A 294 0.06 -10.08 -14.25
N VAL A 295 -0.39 -8.89 -14.65
CA VAL A 295 -0.21 -8.37 -16.01
C VAL A 295 1.27 -8.31 -16.37
N ALA A 296 2.11 -7.79 -15.48
CA ALA A 296 3.55 -7.73 -15.67
C ALA A 296 4.18 -9.13 -15.84
N ALA A 297 3.80 -10.07 -14.98
CA ALA A 297 4.29 -11.46 -15.05
C ALA A 297 3.83 -12.15 -16.36
N ASN A 298 2.60 -11.91 -16.80
CA ASN A 298 2.08 -12.43 -18.07
C ASN A 298 2.88 -11.89 -19.28
N ALA A 299 3.17 -10.60 -19.31
CA ALA A 299 3.98 -10.00 -20.36
C ALA A 299 5.40 -10.57 -20.40
N ARG A 300 6.03 -10.84 -19.23
CA ARG A 300 7.36 -11.46 -19.14
C ARG A 300 7.41 -12.89 -19.72
N VAL A 301 6.30 -13.64 -19.74
CA VAL A 301 6.23 -14.89 -20.48
C VAL A 301 6.48 -14.66 -21.98
N GLY A 302 5.95 -13.57 -22.53
CA GLY A 302 6.21 -13.16 -23.93
C GLY A 302 7.68 -12.81 -24.16
N VAL A 303 8.31 -12.08 -23.22
CA VAL A 303 9.75 -11.77 -23.28
C VAL A 303 10.58 -13.08 -23.31
N ALA A 304 10.27 -14.03 -22.42
CA ALA A 304 10.97 -15.31 -22.37
C ALA A 304 10.79 -16.14 -23.64
N ARG A 305 9.58 -16.16 -24.21
CA ARG A 305 9.30 -16.87 -25.47
C ARG A 305 10.04 -16.24 -26.66
N ALA A 306 10.26 -14.95 -26.65
CA ALA A 306 11.01 -14.27 -27.70
C ALA A 306 12.47 -14.74 -27.79
N LEU A 307 13.05 -15.29 -26.71
CA LEU A 307 14.43 -15.80 -26.68
C LEU A 307 14.65 -17.03 -27.58
N TYR A 308 13.60 -17.73 -28.02
CA TYR A 308 13.73 -18.80 -29.01
C TYR A 308 14.03 -18.30 -30.42
N PHE A 309 13.76 -17.02 -30.68
CA PHE A 309 13.84 -16.43 -32.01
C PHE A 309 15.09 -15.56 -32.16
N PRO A 310 15.61 -15.42 -33.38
CA PRO A 310 16.80 -14.62 -33.62
C PRO A 310 16.50 -13.12 -33.45
N THR A 311 17.45 -12.39 -32.88
CA THR A 311 17.43 -10.92 -32.83
C THR A 311 17.95 -10.33 -34.14
N LEU A 312 17.26 -9.31 -34.66
CA LEU A 312 17.71 -8.54 -35.81
C LEU A 312 18.18 -7.16 -35.33
N SER A 313 19.48 -6.90 -35.48
CA SER A 313 20.07 -5.64 -35.13
C SER A 313 20.65 -4.92 -36.35
N LEU A 314 20.45 -3.60 -36.39
CA LEU A 314 21.05 -2.72 -37.38
C LEU A 314 22.15 -1.92 -36.71
N THR A 315 23.31 -1.85 -37.32
CA THR A 315 24.45 -1.04 -36.86
C THR A 315 24.94 -0.15 -37.97
N ALA A 316 25.33 1.08 -37.63
CA ALA A 316 25.98 2.01 -38.52
C ALA A 316 27.15 2.68 -37.80
N THR A 317 28.25 2.88 -38.48
CA THR A 317 29.37 3.68 -37.97
C THR A 317 29.78 4.70 -39.02
N GLY A 318 30.26 5.87 -38.59
CA GLY A 318 30.78 6.89 -39.46
C GLY A 318 31.80 7.77 -38.74
N GLY A 319 32.89 8.10 -39.37
CA GLY A 319 33.92 8.91 -38.73
C GLY A 319 35.26 8.82 -39.49
N THR A 320 36.35 8.76 -38.76
CA THR A 320 37.70 8.69 -39.29
C THR A 320 38.48 7.54 -38.63
N ALA A 321 39.27 6.82 -39.42
CA ALA A 321 40.19 5.76 -38.95
C ALA A 321 41.49 5.78 -39.74
N SER A 322 42.61 5.69 -39.08
CA SER A 322 43.95 5.81 -39.68
C SER A 322 44.97 4.91 -38.95
N ARG A 323 46.06 4.59 -39.65
CA ARG A 323 47.22 3.91 -39.07
C ARG A 323 48.22 4.88 -38.44
N GLU A 324 48.16 6.15 -38.82
CA GLU A 324 49.03 7.20 -38.28
C GLU A 324 48.14 8.31 -37.67
N LEU A 325 48.56 8.86 -36.55
CA LEU A 325 47.77 9.86 -35.84
C LEU A 325 47.59 11.15 -36.66
N ASP A 326 48.64 11.55 -37.36
CA ASP A 326 48.67 12.77 -38.19
C ASP A 326 47.67 12.72 -39.35
N ASP A 327 47.36 11.50 -39.83
CA ASP A 327 46.41 11.28 -40.92
C ASP A 327 44.98 11.09 -40.45
N LEU A 328 44.71 11.03 -39.16
CA LEU A 328 43.37 10.71 -38.64
C LEU A 328 42.26 11.62 -39.13
N PHE A 329 42.56 12.89 -39.33
CA PHE A 329 41.57 13.87 -39.83
C PHE A 329 41.78 14.25 -41.31
N SER A 330 42.63 13.53 -42.03
CA SER A 330 42.81 13.69 -43.49
C SER A 330 41.63 13.10 -44.25
N GLY A 331 41.40 13.57 -45.49
CA GLY A 331 40.30 13.10 -46.36
C GLY A 331 40.26 11.56 -46.55
N PRO A 332 41.44 10.90 -46.79
CA PRO A 332 41.48 9.43 -46.95
C PRO A 332 41.11 8.63 -45.69
N ALA A 333 41.15 9.19 -44.49
CA ALA A 333 40.84 8.51 -43.25
C ALA A 333 39.29 8.38 -43.01
N ARG A 334 38.47 8.98 -43.83
CA ARG A 334 36.98 8.84 -43.68
C ARG A 334 36.54 7.39 -43.83
N SER A 335 35.80 6.92 -42.83
CA SER A 335 35.30 5.55 -42.77
C SER A 335 33.82 5.54 -42.41
N TRP A 336 33.09 4.66 -43.05
CA TRP A 336 31.69 4.39 -42.71
C TRP A 336 31.37 2.93 -42.95
N SER A 337 30.42 2.41 -42.16
CA SER A 337 29.88 1.06 -42.35
C SER A 337 28.41 1.07 -42.00
N PHE A 338 27.66 0.19 -42.64
CA PHE A 338 26.29 -0.17 -42.30
C PHE A 338 26.15 -1.69 -42.34
N ALA A 339 25.57 -2.29 -41.32
CA ALA A 339 25.38 -3.73 -41.28
C ALA A 339 24.04 -4.08 -40.63
N GLY A 340 23.40 -5.12 -41.16
CA GLY A 340 22.30 -5.80 -40.50
C GLY A 340 22.82 -7.17 -39.99
N GLN A 341 22.47 -7.51 -38.77
CA GLN A 341 22.92 -8.76 -38.16
C GLN A 341 21.74 -9.51 -37.62
N LEU A 342 21.60 -10.78 -38.01
CA LEU A 342 20.60 -11.72 -37.49
C LEU A 342 21.32 -12.78 -36.64
N LEU A 343 21.06 -12.78 -35.36
CA LEU A 343 21.67 -13.72 -34.42
C LEU A 343 20.59 -14.48 -33.65
N GLY A 344 20.68 -15.81 -33.64
CA GLY A 344 19.77 -16.66 -32.89
C GLY A 344 20.44 -17.92 -32.34
N PRO A 345 19.91 -18.50 -31.27
CA PRO A 345 20.44 -19.72 -30.70
C PRO A 345 20.10 -20.94 -31.58
N ILE A 346 21.10 -21.78 -31.89
CA ILE A 346 20.88 -23.12 -32.47
C ILE A 346 20.76 -24.13 -31.35
N PHE A 347 21.59 -24.01 -30.33
CA PHE A 347 21.61 -24.90 -29.19
C PHE A 347 22.04 -24.14 -27.94
N ALA A 348 21.20 -24.11 -26.93
CA ALA A 348 21.42 -23.38 -25.66
C ALA A 348 21.45 -24.31 -24.43
N GLY A 349 21.65 -25.62 -24.59
CA GLY A 349 21.74 -26.56 -23.48
C GLY A 349 20.50 -26.63 -22.58
N GLY A 350 19.31 -26.24 -23.08
CA GLY A 350 18.06 -26.20 -22.31
C GLY A 350 17.84 -24.90 -21.53
N ALA A 351 18.75 -23.90 -21.60
CA ALA A 351 18.65 -22.66 -20.84
C ALA A 351 17.40 -21.84 -21.20
N ILE A 352 17.06 -21.73 -22.50
CA ILE A 352 15.87 -20.99 -22.96
C ILE A 352 14.59 -21.66 -22.47
N ASP A 353 14.51 -22.99 -22.54
CA ASP A 353 13.36 -23.75 -22.04
C ASP A 353 13.21 -23.59 -20.51
N ALA A 354 14.31 -23.61 -19.77
CA ALA A 354 14.30 -23.35 -18.33
C ALA A 354 13.83 -21.92 -18.00
N THR A 355 14.27 -20.91 -18.78
CA THR A 355 13.83 -19.51 -18.63
C THR A 355 12.32 -19.35 -18.90
N ASN A 356 11.80 -20.03 -19.93
CA ASN A 356 10.36 -20.02 -20.22
C ASN A 356 9.55 -20.67 -19.10
N ARG A 357 9.97 -21.86 -18.61
CA ARG A 357 9.31 -22.52 -17.48
C ARG A 357 9.36 -21.67 -16.21
N GLN A 358 10.44 -20.94 -15.97
CA GLN A 358 10.56 -20.00 -14.88
C GLN A 358 9.52 -18.86 -15.00
N ALA A 359 9.40 -18.25 -16.18
CA ALA A 359 8.43 -17.17 -16.42
C ALA A 359 6.97 -17.66 -16.27
N GLU A 360 6.66 -18.86 -16.79
CA GLU A 360 5.34 -19.47 -16.64
C GLU A 360 5.01 -19.78 -15.16
N ALA A 361 5.97 -20.28 -14.39
CA ALA A 361 5.80 -20.51 -12.95
C ALA A 361 5.63 -19.19 -12.18
N GLN A 362 6.33 -18.12 -12.55
CA GLN A 362 6.15 -16.78 -11.95
C GLN A 362 4.77 -16.21 -12.26
N ARG A 363 4.26 -16.42 -13.48
CA ARG A 363 2.87 -16.03 -13.82
C ARG A 363 1.87 -16.79 -12.97
N GLU A 364 2.04 -18.10 -12.77
CA GLU A 364 1.15 -18.90 -11.92
C GLU A 364 1.18 -18.43 -10.46
N GLN A 365 2.36 -18.11 -9.92
CA GLN A 365 2.48 -17.50 -8.59
C GLN A 365 1.69 -16.18 -8.50
N ALA A 366 1.76 -15.35 -9.54
CA ALA A 366 1.02 -14.07 -9.58
C ALA A 366 -0.50 -14.28 -9.68
N VAL A 367 -0.98 -15.35 -10.37
CA VAL A 367 -2.41 -15.71 -10.39
C VAL A 367 -2.89 -16.07 -8.98
N GLU A 368 -2.14 -16.92 -8.26
CA GLU A 368 -2.53 -17.33 -6.92
C GLU A 368 -2.43 -16.16 -5.92
N ALA A 369 -1.44 -15.26 -6.05
CA ALA A 369 -1.34 -14.06 -5.25
C ALA A 369 -2.55 -13.12 -5.48
N TYR A 370 -3.00 -12.96 -6.72
CA TYR A 370 -4.22 -12.19 -7.06
C TYR A 370 -5.46 -12.81 -6.43
N ARG A 371 -5.65 -14.13 -6.52
CA ARG A 371 -6.77 -14.84 -5.87
C ARG A 371 -6.74 -14.68 -4.36
N GLN A 372 -5.57 -14.83 -3.75
CA GLN A 372 -5.37 -14.68 -2.31
C GLN A 372 -5.69 -13.26 -1.83
N SER A 373 -5.30 -12.22 -2.59
CA SER A 373 -5.62 -10.82 -2.23
C SER A 373 -7.13 -10.59 -2.18
N ILE A 374 -7.90 -11.15 -3.13
CA ILE A 374 -9.35 -11.07 -3.17
C ILE A 374 -9.99 -11.79 -1.98
N GLN A 375 -9.55 -13.03 -1.67
CA GLN A 375 -10.05 -13.78 -0.52
C GLN A 375 -9.77 -13.06 0.80
N SER A 376 -8.57 -12.49 0.92
CA SER A 376 -8.19 -11.69 2.10
C SER A 376 -9.05 -10.44 2.23
N ALA A 377 -9.39 -9.79 1.11
CA ALA A 377 -10.25 -8.63 1.10
C ALA A 377 -11.66 -8.94 1.59
N PHE A 378 -12.26 -10.05 1.16
CA PHE A 378 -13.58 -10.47 1.66
C PHE A 378 -13.55 -10.80 3.15
N ARG A 379 -12.51 -11.55 3.59
CA ARG A 379 -12.31 -11.82 5.02
C ARG A 379 -12.23 -10.53 5.83
N ASP A 380 -11.44 -9.55 5.39
CA ASP A 380 -11.23 -8.30 6.13
C ASP A 380 -12.54 -7.53 6.32
N VAL A 381 -13.43 -7.52 5.32
CA VAL A 381 -14.75 -6.89 5.42
C VAL A 381 -15.66 -7.67 6.38
N ASP A 382 -15.74 -9.01 6.23
CA ASP A 382 -16.58 -9.84 7.11
C ASP A 382 -16.09 -9.77 8.58
N ASP A 383 -14.77 -9.77 8.82
CA ASP A 383 -14.18 -9.63 10.16
C ASP A 383 -14.49 -8.24 10.77
N ALA A 384 -14.47 -7.18 9.98
CA ALA A 384 -14.84 -5.84 10.43
C ALA A 384 -16.35 -5.74 10.75
N LEU A 385 -17.22 -6.29 9.90
CA LEU A 385 -18.68 -6.30 10.13
C LEU A 385 -19.06 -7.06 11.39
N VAL A 386 -18.54 -8.28 11.58
CA VAL A 386 -18.81 -9.06 12.80
C VAL A 386 -18.25 -8.36 14.05
N SER A 387 -17.11 -7.69 13.93
CA SER A 387 -16.53 -6.91 15.02
C SER A 387 -17.41 -5.75 15.43
N ILE A 388 -17.94 -4.98 14.47
CA ILE A 388 -18.87 -3.86 14.74
C ILE A 388 -20.10 -4.34 15.50
N GLU A 389 -20.76 -5.41 15.02
CA GLU A 389 -21.98 -5.92 15.65
C GLU A 389 -21.72 -6.47 17.06
N THR A 390 -20.67 -7.27 17.23
CA THR A 390 -20.34 -7.86 18.52
C THR A 390 -19.88 -6.80 19.53
N ARG A 391 -19.12 -5.78 19.12
CA ARG A 391 -18.72 -4.66 19.98
C ARG A 391 -19.93 -3.82 20.39
N ARG A 392 -20.89 -3.58 19.50
CA ARG A 392 -22.13 -2.87 19.83
C ARG A 392 -22.88 -3.57 20.97
N VAL A 393 -23.04 -4.90 20.88
CA VAL A 393 -23.70 -5.69 21.93
C VAL A 393 -22.91 -5.67 23.24
N LEU A 394 -21.59 -5.82 23.16
CA LEU A 394 -20.70 -5.80 24.33
C LEU A 394 -20.76 -4.44 25.06
N ILE A 395 -20.63 -3.33 24.34
CA ILE A 395 -20.71 -1.96 24.88
C ILE A 395 -22.04 -1.78 25.62
N ALA A 396 -23.17 -2.16 24.99
CA ALA A 396 -24.46 -2.03 25.62
C ALA A 396 -24.59 -2.87 26.91
N SER A 397 -23.96 -4.06 26.97
CA SER A 397 -23.91 -4.89 28.15
C SER A 397 -23.05 -4.28 29.26
N LEU A 398 -21.84 -3.82 28.94
CA LEU A 398 -20.94 -3.17 29.89
C LEU A 398 -21.53 -1.87 30.44
N GLN A 399 -22.25 -1.09 29.62
CA GLN A 399 -22.97 0.12 30.08
C GLN A 399 -23.98 -0.22 31.17
N ARG A 400 -24.82 -1.26 30.94
CA ARG A 400 -25.78 -1.72 31.96
C ARG A 400 -25.07 -2.23 33.21
N GLN A 401 -23.96 -2.95 33.04
CA GLN A 401 -23.15 -3.44 34.17
C GLN A 401 -22.59 -2.28 35.03
N VAL A 402 -22.00 -1.28 34.41
CA VAL A 402 -21.47 -0.09 35.09
C VAL A 402 -22.58 0.65 35.83
N VAL A 403 -23.76 0.83 35.24
CA VAL A 403 -24.91 1.45 35.94
C VAL A 403 -25.35 0.64 37.16
N ALA A 404 -25.42 -0.69 37.02
CA ALA A 404 -25.78 -1.57 38.11
C ALA A 404 -24.73 -1.54 39.23
N LEU A 405 -23.45 -1.58 38.89
CA LEU A 405 -22.36 -1.56 39.87
C LEU A 405 -22.26 -0.21 40.59
N ARG A 406 -22.46 0.93 39.92
CA ARG A 406 -22.55 2.23 40.60
C ARG A 406 -23.62 2.23 41.65
N ARG A 407 -24.83 1.72 41.35
CA ARG A 407 -25.90 1.61 42.32
C ARG A 407 -25.56 0.60 43.44
N ALA A 408 -24.87 -0.50 43.12
CA ALA A 408 -24.43 -1.48 44.12
C ALA A 408 -23.41 -0.88 45.10
N VAL A 409 -22.46 -0.06 44.61
CA VAL A 409 -21.50 0.66 45.47
C VAL A 409 -22.24 1.60 46.44
N ASP A 410 -23.22 2.39 45.94
CA ASP A 410 -23.99 3.28 46.81
C ASP A 410 -24.73 2.48 47.92
N LEU A 411 -25.38 1.39 47.57
CA LEU A 411 -26.10 0.54 48.50
C LEU A 411 -25.16 -0.21 49.47
N ALA A 412 -24.00 -0.67 49.00
CA ALA A 412 -23.03 -1.32 49.88
C ALA A 412 -22.47 -0.34 50.91
N ARG A 413 -22.19 0.90 50.53
CA ARG A 413 -21.77 1.98 51.47
C ARG A 413 -22.87 2.29 52.49
N GLU A 414 -24.13 2.45 52.05
CA GLU A 414 -25.27 2.71 52.92
C GLU A 414 -25.48 1.58 53.94
N ARG A 415 -25.38 0.31 53.53
CA ARG A 415 -25.45 -0.86 54.41
C ARG A 415 -24.32 -0.91 55.43
N TYR A 416 -23.08 -0.63 54.99
CA TYR A 416 -21.93 -0.57 55.87
C TYR A 416 -22.05 0.56 56.90
N ASP A 417 -22.42 1.75 56.50
CA ASP A 417 -22.56 2.91 57.39
C ASP A 417 -23.67 2.68 58.46
N ASN A 418 -24.70 1.87 58.12
CA ASN A 418 -25.75 1.49 59.06
C ASN A 418 -25.45 0.17 59.85
N GLY A 419 -24.25 -0.41 59.67
CA GLY A 419 -23.84 -1.63 60.38
C GLY A 419 -24.48 -2.93 59.89
N TYR A 420 -25.07 -2.99 58.72
CA TYR A 420 -25.75 -4.16 58.13
C TYR A 420 -24.85 -5.01 57.22
N ALA A 421 -23.62 -4.57 56.93
CA ALA A 421 -22.69 -5.25 56.07
C ALA A 421 -21.24 -4.99 56.49
N ASP A 422 -20.34 -5.89 56.13
CA ASP A 422 -18.90 -5.70 56.29
C ASP A 422 -18.35 -4.77 55.23
N TYR A 423 -17.22 -4.09 55.52
CA TYR A 423 -16.57 -3.21 54.56
C TYR A 423 -16.05 -3.96 53.33
N LEU A 424 -15.83 -5.25 53.44
CA LEU A 424 -15.42 -6.11 52.33
C LEU A 424 -16.43 -6.06 51.18
N ASP A 425 -17.74 -5.97 51.47
CA ASP A 425 -18.79 -5.83 50.44
C ASP A 425 -18.63 -4.53 49.65
N VAL A 426 -18.22 -3.45 50.33
CA VAL A 426 -17.93 -2.15 49.66
C VAL A 426 -16.70 -2.26 48.76
N LEU A 427 -15.61 -2.82 49.30
CA LEU A 427 -14.37 -3.00 48.54
C LEU A 427 -14.57 -3.84 47.27
N ASP A 428 -15.31 -4.95 47.38
CA ASP A 428 -15.55 -5.85 46.25
C ASP A 428 -16.39 -5.19 45.15
N THR A 429 -17.43 -4.43 45.54
CA THR A 429 -18.26 -3.69 44.59
C THR A 429 -17.49 -2.52 43.95
N GLU A 430 -16.65 -1.79 44.71
CA GLU A 430 -15.80 -0.71 44.17
C GLU A 430 -14.74 -1.25 43.20
N ARG A 431 -14.12 -2.40 43.49
CA ARG A 431 -13.17 -3.08 42.63
C ARG A 431 -13.83 -3.50 41.32
N SER A 432 -15.03 -4.11 41.41
CA SER A 432 -15.83 -4.52 40.27
C SER A 432 -16.26 -3.34 39.41
N LEU A 433 -16.62 -2.21 40.02
CA LEU A 433 -16.96 -0.97 39.31
C LEU A 433 -15.75 -0.44 38.53
N PHE A 434 -14.59 -0.29 39.20
CA PHE A 434 -13.36 0.20 38.58
C PHE A 434 -12.97 -0.62 37.34
N SER A 435 -12.94 -1.95 37.50
CA SER A 435 -12.59 -2.84 36.37
C SER A 435 -13.61 -2.77 35.22
N SER A 436 -14.90 -2.61 35.55
CA SER A 436 -15.96 -2.52 34.50
C SER A 436 -15.96 -1.17 33.79
N GLU A 437 -15.58 -0.08 34.46
CA GLU A 437 -15.43 1.24 33.81
C GLU A 437 -14.26 1.26 32.83
N LEU A 438 -13.11 0.67 33.19
CA LEU A 438 -11.97 0.49 32.30
C LEU A 438 -12.34 -0.40 31.11
N ALA A 439 -13.03 -1.52 31.36
CA ALA A 439 -13.49 -2.42 30.31
C ALA A 439 -14.47 -1.73 29.33
N LEU A 440 -15.34 -0.86 29.84
CA LEU A 440 -16.27 -0.09 29.00
C LEU A 440 -15.51 0.94 28.13
N SER A 441 -14.51 1.63 28.69
CA SER A 441 -13.65 2.54 27.93
C SER A 441 -12.99 1.81 26.75
N SER A 442 -12.28 0.73 27.06
CA SER A 442 -11.60 -0.10 26.06
C SER A 442 -12.57 -0.64 25.00
N ALA A 443 -13.75 -1.13 25.39
CA ALA A 443 -14.74 -1.65 24.45
C ALA A 443 -15.27 -0.56 23.51
N ARG A 444 -15.42 0.70 23.97
CA ARG A 444 -15.79 1.86 23.12
C ARG A 444 -14.69 2.18 22.12
N GLY A 445 -13.44 2.25 22.59
CA GLY A 445 -12.28 2.43 21.71
C GLY A 445 -12.21 1.36 20.62
N ASP A 446 -12.41 0.08 21.01
CA ASP A 446 -12.49 -1.05 20.06
C ASP A 446 -13.63 -0.89 19.05
N GLY A 447 -14.79 -0.36 19.48
CA GLY A 447 -15.92 -0.11 18.59
C GLY A 447 -15.59 0.90 17.49
N TYR A 448 -14.89 2.00 17.82
CA TYR A 448 -14.41 2.96 16.83
C TYR A 448 -13.33 2.38 15.93
N ARG A 449 -12.39 1.60 16.47
CA ARG A 449 -11.35 0.91 15.68
C ARG A 449 -11.97 -0.08 14.69
N ALA A 450 -13.00 -0.82 15.07
CA ALA A 450 -13.73 -1.71 14.16
C ALA A 450 -14.38 -0.96 12.98
N LEU A 451 -14.90 0.25 13.19
CA LEU A 451 -15.37 1.11 12.10
C LEU A 451 -14.23 1.53 11.17
N VAL A 452 -13.09 1.93 11.72
CA VAL A 452 -11.89 2.27 10.94
C VAL A 452 -11.43 1.09 10.09
N ASP A 453 -11.41 -0.11 10.66
CA ASP A 453 -11.05 -1.34 9.97
C ASP A 453 -12.02 -1.65 8.83
N LEU A 454 -13.32 -1.40 8.99
CA LEU A 454 -14.30 -1.54 7.92
C LEU A 454 -14.02 -0.57 6.77
N TYR A 455 -13.81 0.72 7.05
CA TYR A 455 -13.49 1.72 6.02
C TYR A 455 -12.19 1.40 5.29
N ARG A 456 -11.20 0.87 6.01
CA ARG A 456 -9.96 0.36 5.41
C ARG A 456 -10.21 -0.86 4.53
N ALA A 457 -10.99 -1.83 5.00
CA ALA A 457 -11.29 -3.06 4.29
C ALA A 457 -12.10 -2.83 3.01
N LEU A 458 -13.01 -1.86 3.04
CA LEU A 458 -13.80 -1.49 1.86
C LEU A 458 -12.97 -0.75 0.80
N GLY A 459 -11.79 -0.21 1.16
CA GLY A 459 -11.02 0.64 0.26
C GLY A 459 -11.80 1.90 -0.10
N GLY A 460 -11.67 2.40 -1.32
CA GLY A 460 -12.59 3.40 -1.84
C GLY A 460 -11.98 4.44 -2.76
N ASP A 461 -12.86 5.06 -3.55
CA ASP A 461 -12.53 6.09 -4.54
C ASP A 461 -12.11 7.43 -3.90
N TRP A 462 -12.16 7.54 -2.55
CA TRP A 462 -11.72 8.71 -1.81
C TRP A 462 -10.19 8.84 -1.73
N ILE A 463 -9.45 7.72 -1.81
CA ILE A 463 -8.00 7.69 -1.63
C ILE A 463 -7.26 8.51 -2.71
N PRO A 464 -7.56 8.38 -4.02
CA PRO A 464 -6.93 9.21 -5.05
C PRO A 464 -7.22 10.71 -4.89
N GLN A 465 -8.34 11.07 -4.26
CA GLN A 465 -8.74 12.47 -4.05
C GLN A 465 -7.90 13.14 -2.96
N ILE A 466 -7.51 12.39 -1.92
CA ILE A 466 -6.72 12.92 -0.80
C ILE A 466 -5.22 12.76 -0.98
N ALA A 467 -4.80 11.83 -1.83
CA ALA A 467 -3.40 11.53 -2.12
C ALA A 467 -3.17 11.51 -3.64
N PRO A 468 -3.33 12.63 -4.37
CA PRO A 468 -3.13 12.66 -5.80
C PRO A 468 -1.68 12.36 -6.17
N LEU A 469 -1.48 11.73 -7.35
CA LEU A 469 -0.15 11.51 -7.90
C LEU A 469 0.52 12.84 -8.26
N PRO A 470 1.84 12.99 -8.05
CA PRO A 470 2.57 14.14 -8.52
C PRO A 470 2.48 14.24 -10.05
N ALA A 471 2.47 15.46 -10.59
CA ALA A 471 2.31 15.73 -12.03
C ALA A 471 3.39 15.05 -12.89
N THR A 472 4.57 14.78 -12.35
CA THR A 472 5.70 14.10 -13.01
C THR A 472 5.43 12.62 -13.28
N ALA A 473 4.54 11.97 -12.52
CA ALA A 473 4.21 10.55 -12.65
C ALA A 473 2.98 10.29 -13.54
N GLN A 474 2.32 11.35 -14.05
CA GLN A 474 1.15 11.22 -14.92
C GLN A 474 1.57 10.86 -16.35
N ILE A 475 1.79 9.57 -16.59
CA ILE A 475 1.82 9.07 -17.98
C ILE A 475 0.37 9.07 -18.48
N PRO A 476 0.08 9.59 -19.71
CA PRO A 476 -1.27 9.55 -20.25
C PRO A 476 -1.79 8.11 -20.22
N ARG A 477 -2.82 7.86 -19.43
CA ARG A 477 -3.53 6.57 -19.47
C ARG A 477 -4.08 6.44 -20.87
N VAL A 478 -3.51 5.55 -21.66
CA VAL A 478 -4.16 5.10 -22.91
C VAL A 478 -5.37 4.27 -22.43
N VAL A 479 -6.51 4.94 -22.31
CA VAL A 479 -7.79 4.29 -22.10
C VAL A 479 -8.11 3.59 -23.41
N GLU A 480 -7.71 2.33 -23.50
CA GLU A 480 -8.21 1.41 -24.51
C GLU A 480 -9.65 1.09 -24.11
N THR A 481 -10.57 1.93 -24.60
CA THR A 481 -12.00 1.61 -24.63
C THR A 481 -12.17 0.42 -25.55
N ALA A 482 -12.04 -0.80 -24.99
CA ALA A 482 -12.58 -1.99 -25.59
C ALA A 482 -14.11 -1.82 -25.61
N ALA A 483 -14.63 -1.33 -26.71
CA ALA A 483 -16.07 -1.30 -26.97
C ALA A 483 -16.59 -2.74 -26.95
N VAL A 484 -17.22 -3.10 -25.86
CA VAL A 484 -18.08 -4.29 -25.80
C VAL A 484 -19.27 -3.99 -26.69
N SER A 485 -19.24 -4.54 -27.92
CA SER A 485 -20.39 -4.57 -28.81
C SER A 485 -21.37 -5.63 -28.29
N PRO A 486 -22.63 -5.31 -28.03
CA PRO A 486 -23.60 -6.30 -27.60
C PRO A 486 -24.07 -7.14 -28.80
N ARG A 487 -23.88 -8.44 -28.69
CA ARG A 487 -24.73 -9.45 -29.38
C ARG A 487 -24.98 -10.62 -28.47
#